data_39cc8fca7018c6a644a011ac42a02c8e
#
_entry.id   39cc8fca7018c6a644a011ac42a02c8e
#
_cell.length_a   1.000
_cell.length_b   1.000
_cell.length_c   1.000
_cell.angle_alpha   90.00
_cell.angle_beta   90.00
_cell.angle_gamma   90.00
#
_symmetry.space_group_name_H-M   'P 1'
#
loop_
_entity.id
_entity.type
_entity.pdbx_description
1 polymer ?
#
loop_
_entity_poly.entity_id
_entity_poly.type
_entity_poly.pdbx_seq_one_letter_code
_entity_poly.pdbx_strand_id
1 'polypeptide(L)'
;YCWRNILGSDNNRNIGLSEIIRMLENNVTFTQAADSVLECITDSMDVCDAVVMQIDRESDTMHVISETGNCFKDESGTVKRSEFVLCSDAIKITYEGNADTAQKGLLDRLGVKLSITVPILINNVKAMYLIVLSNDVQAVSDNKIKEYISDMALVLHGIAQSKVINNSLISSYDVLQKILDNIGSGIIVCSRYSGNILFENEMAANVQEVRDTIRECLEDVFTCEDVHRSIGASMERYNTESGLWFEVRFSELEWIDGSEVIVVTAVDITQKKKNQQKIEYQAHNDFLTGLYNRMKCEVDLRKVIRRTEKAGLKGAVLFIDLDDF
;
A
#
# COMPACT_ATOMS: atom_id res chain seq x y z
N TYR A 1 -36.38 -13.76 34.51
CA TYR A 1 -37.66 -13.22 33.94
C TYR A 1 -37.41 -12.16 32.85
N CYS A 2 -36.29 -11.45 32.89
CA CYS A 2 -35.93 -10.37 31.90
C CYS A 2 -35.57 -10.94 30.54
N TRP A 3 -34.87 -12.08 30.46
CA TRP A 3 -34.36 -12.68 29.22
C TRP A 3 -35.47 -13.12 28.22
N ARG A 4 -36.65 -13.49 28.70
CA ARG A 4 -37.75 -13.95 27.84
C ARG A 4 -38.41 -12.88 27.00
N ASN A 5 -38.32 -11.62 27.39
CA ASN A 5 -39.00 -10.53 26.70
C ASN A 5 -38.16 -9.86 25.58
N ILE A 6 -36.84 -9.96 25.64
CA ILE A 6 -35.93 -9.27 24.71
C ILE A 6 -35.70 -10.06 23.41
N LEU A 7 -35.73 -11.41 23.49
CA LEU A 7 -35.54 -12.26 22.31
C LEU A 7 -36.83 -12.51 21.50
N GLY A 8 -37.94 -11.93 21.89
CA GLY A 8 -39.27 -12.15 21.28
C GLY A 8 -39.66 -11.13 20.18
N SER A 9 -38.90 -10.08 19.98
CA SER A 9 -39.20 -9.08 18.91
C SER A 9 -38.10 -9.08 17.85
N ASP A 10 -38.46 -9.50 16.65
CA ASP A 10 -37.60 -9.42 15.44
C ASP A 10 -37.12 -7.97 15.13
N ASN A 11 -37.72 -6.96 15.76
CA ASN A 11 -37.39 -5.56 15.57
C ASN A 11 -36.06 -5.14 16.19
N ASN A 12 -35.64 -5.70 17.33
CA ASN A 12 -34.36 -5.31 17.97
C ASN A 12 -33.13 -5.91 17.26
N ARG A 13 -33.26 -7.06 16.58
CA ARG A 13 -32.19 -7.61 15.74
C ARG A 13 -31.85 -6.71 14.53
N ASN A 14 -32.87 -6.06 13.96
CA ASN A 14 -32.69 -5.20 12.77
C ASN A 14 -32.05 -3.83 13.11
N ILE A 15 -32.22 -3.31 14.32
CA ILE A 15 -31.65 -2.03 14.74
C ILE A 15 -30.14 -2.16 14.92
N GLY A 16 -29.67 -3.21 15.61
CA GLY A 16 -28.23 -3.45 15.80
C GLY A 16 -27.47 -3.70 14.49
N LEU A 17 -28.04 -4.47 13.55
CA LEU A 17 -27.42 -4.75 12.25
C LEU A 17 -27.33 -3.51 11.36
N SER A 18 -28.35 -2.66 11.33
CA SER A 18 -28.34 -1.43 10.54
C SER A 18 -27.33 -0.39 11.05
N GLU A 19 -27.13 -0.36 12.36
CA GLU A 19 -26.15 0.52 13.00
C GLU A 19 -24.72 0.03 12.77
N ILE A 20 -24.50 -1.27 12.79
CA ILE A 20 -23.24 -1.94 12.45
C ILE A 20 -22.87 -1.71 10.97
N ILE A 21 -23.83 -1.86 10.04
CA ILE A 21 -23.60 -1.58 8.61
C ILE A 21 -23.20 -0.11 8.43
N ARG A 22 -23.86 0.81 9.13
CA ARG A 22 -23.53 2.24 9.11
C ARG A 22 -22.13 2.54 9.67
N MET A 23 -21.63 1.73 10.61
CA MET A 23 -20.26 1.83 11.14
C MET A 23 -19.21 1.30 10.15
N LEU A 24 -19.55 0.28 9.36
CA LEU A 24 -18.67 -0.22 8.29
C LEU A 24 -18.50 0.80 7.15
N GLU A 25 -19.53 1.60 6.87
CA GLU A 25 -19.53 2.65 5.83
C GLU A 25 -18.80 3.93 6.27
N ASN A 26 -18.73 4.21 7.58
CA ASN A 26 -18.07 5.40 8.13
C ASN A 26 -16.63 5.06 8.57
N ASN A 27 -15.74 6.05 8.49
CA ASN A 27 -14.32 5.94 8.93
C ASN A 27 -14.16 5.76 10.46
N VAL A 28 -14.93 4.87 11.07
CA VAL A 28 -14.93 4.57 12.49
C VAL A 28 -13.69 3.74 12.86
N THR A 29 -13.04 4.05 13.98
CA THR A 29 -11.91 3.23 14.47
C THR A 29 -12.42 1.88 14.97
N PHE A 30 -11.52 0.86 15.04
CA PHE A 30 -11.90 -0.44 15.59
C PHE A 30 -12.41 -0.32 17.04
N THR A 31 -11.77 0.53 17.84
CA THR A 31 -12.18 0.78 19.25
C THR A 31 -13.60 1.33 19.32
N GLN A 32 -13.94 2.34 18.51
CA GLN A 32 -15.31 2.89 18.48
C GLN A 32 -16.35 1.84 18.05
N ALA A 33 -15.99 0.99 17.09
CA ALA A 33 -16.88 -0.10 16.68
C ALA A 33 -17.02 -1.16 17.78
N ALA A 34 -15.94 -1.46 18.49
CA ALA A 34 -15.97 -2.36 19.64
C ALA A 34 -16.85 -1.81 20.76
N ASP A 35 -16.71 -0.51 21.12
CA ASP A 35 -17.53 0.16 22.12
C ASP A 35 -19.02 -0.01 21.80
N SER A 36 -19.42 0.27 20.56
CA SER A 36 -20.83 0.15 20.15
C SER A 36 -21.35 -1.29 20.18
N VAL A 37 -20.52 -2.27 19.78
CA VAL A 37 -20.89 -3.70 19.86
C VAL A 37 -21.04 -4.13 21.31
N LEU A 38 -20.15 -3.71 22.20
CA LEU A 38 -20.22 -4.01 23.61
C LEU A 38 -21.44 -3.37 24.28
N GLU A 39 -21.79 -2.12 23.95
CA GLU A 39 -23.02 -1.46 24.37
C GLU A 39 -24.25 -2.26 23.91
N CYS A 40 -24.31 -2.71 22.64
CA CYS A 40 -25.40 -3.54 22.16
C CYS A 40 -25.54 -4.85 22.97
N ILE A 41 -24.44 -5.47 23.40
CA ILE A 41 -24.45 -6.68 24.22
C ILE A 41 -25.02 -6.36 25.61
N THR A 42 -24.54 -5.29 26.26
CA THR A 42 -25.00 -4.93 27.62
C THR A 42 -26.43 -4.43 27.63
N ASP A 43 -26.90 -3.75 26.61
CA ASP A 43 -28.29 -3.31 26.49
C ASP A 43 -29.26 -4.47 26.20
N SER A 44 -28.78 -5.48 25.48
CA SER A 44 -29.60 -6.64 25.11
C SER A 44 -29.60 -7.75 26.14
N MET A 45 -28.66 -7.76 27.08
CA MET A 45 -28.40 -8.86 28.00
C MET A 45 -28.10 -8.34 29.41
N ASP A 46 -28.57 -9.03 30.43
CA ASP A 46 -28.22 -8.76 31.84
C ASP A 46 -26.81 -9.34 32.12
N VAL A 47 -25.78 -8.58 31.76
CA VAL A 47 -24.37 -8.93 31.92
C VAL A 47 -23.68 -7.95 32.87
N CYS A 48 -22.67 -8.42 33.58
CA CYS A 48 -21.89 -7.59 34.50
C CYS A 48 -20.92 -6.70 33.72
N ASP A 49 -20.31 -7.25 32.64
CA ASP A 49 -19.38 -6.55 31.79
C ASP A 49 -19.25 -7.27 30.44
N ALA A 50 -18.87 -6.52 29.42
CA ALA A 50 -18.44 -7.04 28.13
C ALA A 50 -17.15 -6.34 27.71
N VAL A 51 -16.16 -7.10 27.26
CA VAL A 51 -14.82 -6.60 26.98
C VAL A 51 -14.23 -7.22 25.72
N VAL A 52 -13.51 -6.43 24.95
CA VAL A 52 -12.64 -6.91 23.85
C VAL A 52 -11.20 -6.82 24.31
N MET A 53 -10.50 -7.95 24.26
CA MET A 53 -9.09 -8.06 24.64
C MET A 53 -8.24 -8.50 23.47
N GLN A 54 -7.05 -7.93 23.35
CA GLN A 54 -6.01 -8.32 22.41
C GLN A 54 -4.95 -9.16 23.09
N ILE A 55 -4.48 -10.23 22.41
CA ILE A 55 -3.35 -11.03 22.87
C ILE A 55 -2.05 -10.29 22.54
N ASP A 56 -1.20 -10.12 23.54
CA ASP A 56 0.22 -9.87 23.33
C ASP A 56 0.94 -11.22 23.15
N ARG A 57 1.61 -11.38 22.02
CA ARG A 57 2.30 -12.62 21.68
C ARG A 57 3.62 -12.81 22.41
N GLU A 58 4.22 -11.71 22.88
CA GLU A 58 5.55 -11.73 23.51
C GLU A 58 5.47 -11.95 25.02
N SER A 59 4.43 -11.42 25.68
CA SER A 59 4.34 -11.40 27.14
C SER A 59 3.34 -12.41 27.74
N ASP A 60 2.68 -13.24 26.92
CA ASP A 60 1.59 -14.17 27.38
C ASP A 60 0.47 -13.45 28.17
N THR A 61 0.22 -12.19 27.82
CA THR A 61 -0.80 -11.35 28.43
C THR A 61 -1.88 -10.95 27.44
N MET A 62 -3.00 -10.48 27.95
CA MET A 62 -4.10 -9.90 27.18
C MET A 62 -4.33 -8.47 27.66
N HIS A 63 -4.49 -7.55 26.71
CA HIS A 63 -4.76 -6.13 26.98
C HIS A 63 -6.19 -5.78 26.60
N VAL A 64 -6.85 -4.99 27.44
CA VAL A 64 -8.18 -4.45 27.15
C VAL A 64 -8.09 -3.44 26.02
N ILE A 65 -8.89 -3.64 24.97
CA ILE A 65 -9.09 -2.66 23.89
C ILE A 65 -10.31 -1.77 24.18
N SER A 66 -11.39 -2.39 24.64
CA SER A 66 -12.65 -1.75 24.97
C SER A 66 -13.39 -2.55 26.03
N GLU A 67 -14.05 -1.89 26.97
CA GLU A 67 -14.89 -2.52 27.99
C GLU A 67 -16.08 -1.62 28.35
N THR A 68 -17.23 -2.22 28.67
CA THR A 68 -18.43 -1.47 29.08
C THR A 68 -18.53 -1.24 30.58
N GLY A 69 -18.02 -2.17 31.38
CA GLY A 69 -17.99 -2.09 32.84
C GLY A 69 -16.65 -1.55 33.37
N ASN A 70 -16.31 -1.99 34.57
CA ASN A 70 -15.07 -1.61 35.22
C ASN A 70 -14.33 -2.82 35.80
N CYS A 71 -14.64 -4.04 35.33
CA CYS A 71 -14.10 -5.26 35.93
C CYS A 71 -12.57 -5.34 35.81
N PHE A 72 -11.98 -4.70 34.78
CA PHE A 72 -10.53 -4.76 34.51
C PHE A 72 -9.79 -3.46 34.81
N LYS A 73 -10.45 -2.37 35.20
CA LYS A 73 -9.80 -1.06 35.47
C LYS A 73 -8.79 -1.09 36.60
N ASP A 74 -9.05 -1.91 37.62
CA ASP A 74 -8.17 -2.02 38.80
C ASP A 74 -6.90 -2.87 38.54
N GLU A 75 -6.84 -3.60 37.41
CA GLU A 75 -5.77 -4.53 37.06
C GLU A 75 -4.79 -4.00 35.99
N SER A 76 -4.60 -2.71 35.87
CA SER A 76 -3.77 -2.13 34.77
C SER A 76 -4.24 -2.49 33.35
N GLY A 77 -5.48 -2.97 33.19
CA GLY A 77 -6.03 -3.38 31.88
C GLY A 77 -5.35 -4.61 31.26
N THR A 78 -4.59 -5.38 32.05
CA THR A 78 -3.81 -6.51 31.56
C THR A 78 -4.07 -7.75 32.40
N VAL A 79 -4.38 -8.87 31.74
CA VAL A 79 -4.66 -10.16 32.38
C VAL A 79 -3.78 -11.24 31.77
N LYS A 80 -3.36 -12.22 32.57
CA LYS A 80 -2.60 -13.37 32.04
C LYS A 80 -3.48 -14.25 31.17
N ARG A 81 -2.96 -14.65 30.03
CA ARG A 81 -3.66 -15.53 29.08
C ARG A 81 -4.09 -16.86 29.71
N SER A 82 -3.31 -17.38 30.66
CA SER A 82 -3.60 -18.61 31.36
C SER A 82 -4.85 -18.57 32.29
N GLU A 83 -5.30 -17.35 32.63
CA GLU A 83 -6.48 -17.14 33.46
C GLU A 83 -7.80 -17.29 32.68
N PHE A 84 -7.74 -17.18 31.34
CA PHE A 84 -8.88 -17.44 30.47
C PHE A 84 -8.75 -18.75 29.72
N VAL A 85 -9.88 -19.44 29.54
CA VAL A 85 -9.92 -20.59 28.63
C VAL A 85 -10.03 -20.08 27.20
N LEU A 86 -8.91 -19.91 26.58
CA LEU A 86 -8.84 -19.49 25.18
C LEU A 86 -9.00 -20.70 24.27
N CYS A 87 -10.22 -20.94 23.83
CA CYS A 87 -10.49 -22.02 22.88
C CYS A 87 -10.02 -21.71 21.46
N SER A 88 -9.77 -22.81 20.73
CA SER A 88 -9.23 -22.71 19.39
C SER A 88 -10.24 -22.26 18.34
N ASP A 89 -11.46 -22.66 18.35
CA ASP A 89 -12.35 -22.49 17.19
C ASP A 89 -13.84 -22.27 17.54
N ALA A 90 -14.18 -22.08 18.81
CA ALA A 90 -15.57 -21.98 19.22
C ALA A 90 -15.76 -21.10 20.47
N ILE A 91 -16.99 -20.71 20.70
CA ILE A 91 -17.42 -20.09 21.95
C ILE A 91 -17.09 -21.00 23.14
N LYS A 92 -16.45 -20.45 24.15
CA LYS A 92 -16.16 -21.14 25.38
C LYS A 92 -16.88 -20.49 26.57
N ILE A 93 -17.52 -21.31 27.36
CA ILE A 93 -18.21 -20.89 28.57
C ILE A 93 -17.49 -21.48 29.77
N THR A 94 -17.07 -20.62 30.69
CA THR A 94 -16.38 -20.97 31.92
C THR A 94 -17.24 -20.55 33.11
N TYR A 95 -17.52 -21.47 34.03
CA TYR A 95 -18.26 -21.23 35.26
C TYR A 95 -17.69 -22.14 36.37
N GLU A 96 -18.06 -21.92 37.60
CA GLU A 96 -17.49 -22.63 38.77
C GLU A 96 -17.43 -24.16 38.62
N GLY A 97 -18.41 -24.74 37.93
CA GLY A 97 -18.51 -26.21 37.74
C GLY A 97 -17.52 -26.81 36.75
N ASN A 98 -16.95 -26.01 35.82
CA ASN A 98 -16.02 -26.47 34.80
C ASN A 98 -14.67 -25.70 34.77
N ALA A 99 -14.49 -24.71 35.65
CA ALA A 99 -13.29 -23.88 35.74
C ALA A 99 -12.16 -24.60 36.49
N ASP A 100 -10.93 -24.44 36.04
CA ASP A 100 -9.74 -24.82 36.79
C ASP A 100 -9.43 -23.81 37.93
N THR A 101 -8.34 -24.04 38.67
CA THR A 101 -8.00 -23.20 39.83
C THR A 101 -7.70 -21.74 39.45
N ALA A 102 -7.01 -21.51 38.30
CA ALA A 102 -6.67 -20.17 37.84
C ALA A 102 -7.94 -19.42 37.38
N GLN A 103 -8.78 -20.09 36.64
CA GLN A 103 -10.06 -19.57 36.14
C GLN A 103 -11.03 -19.23 37.27
N LYS A 104 -11.14 -20.11 38.30
CA LYS A 104 -11.92 -19.81 39.52
C LYS A 104 -11.40 -18.58 40.21
N GLY A 105 -10.07 -18.47 40.40
CA GLY A 105 -9.46 -17.29 40.98
C GLY A 105 -9.74 -15.99 40.20
N LEU A 106 -9.81 -16.05 38.86
CA LEU A 106 -10.20 -14.92 38.03
C LEU A 106 -11.68 -14.56 38.22
N LEU A 107 -12.60 -15.54 38.14
CA LEU A 107 -14.04 -15.31 38.33
C LEU A 107 -14.34 -14.72 39.72
N ASP A 108 -13.70 -15.24 40.77
CA ASP A 108 -13.83 -14.73 42.14
C ASP A 108 -13.30 -13.30 42.27
N ARG A 109 -12.15 -12.98 41.66
CA ARG A 109 -11.52 -11.66 41.66
C ARG A 109 -12.39 -10.62 40.93
N LEU A 110 -13.00 -11.01 39.80
CA LEU A 110 -13.91 -10.17 39.04
C LEU A 110 -15.32 -10.11 39.64
N GLY A 111 -15.65 -10.92 40.64
CA GLY A 111 -16.95 -10.96 41.27
C GLY A 111 -18.06 -11.50 40.37
N VAL A 112 -17.73 -12.35 39.40
CA VAL A 112 -18.65 -12.93 38.41
C VAL A 112 -18.70 -14.43 38.50
N LYS A 113 -19.83 -15.04 38.08
CA LYS A 113 -20.04 -16.49 38.12
C LYS A 113 -19.79 -17.19 36.80
N LEU A 114 -19.73 -16.43 35.71
CA LEU A 114 -19.66 -16.93 34.34
C LEU A 114 -18.85 -16.02 33.46
N SER A 115 -18.02 -16.61 32.62
CA SER A 115 -17.41 -15.93 31.46
C SER A 115 -17.69 -16.67 30.15
N ILE A 116 -18.05 -15.93 29.12
CA ILE A 116 -18.25 -16.44 27.77
C ILE A 116 -17.15 -15.80 26.90
N THR A 117 -16.30 -16.62 26.30
CA THR A 117 -15.16 -16.18 25.53
C THR A 117 -15.31 -16.61 24.08
N VAL A 118 -15.23 -15.68 23.13
CA VAL A 118 -15.32 -15.92 21.67
C VAL A 118 -14.10 -15.34 20.97
N PRO A 119 -13.36 -16.14 20.17
CA PRO A 119 -12.21 -15.65 19.45
C PRO A 119 -12.60 -14.75 18.29
N ILE A 120 -11.84 -13.68 18.10
CA ILE A 120 -11.90 -12.79 16.93
C ILE A 120 -10.63 -13.04 16.12
N LEU A 121 -10.80 -13.56 14.89
CA LEU A 121 -9.70 -13.91 14.01
C LEU A 121 -9.31 -12.71 13.15
N ILE A 122 -8.01 -12.52 12.93
CA ILE A 122 -7.47 -11.58 11.95
C ILE A 122 -6.48 -12.36 11.08
N ASN A 123 -6.71 -12.41 9.77
CA ASN A 123 -5.90 -13.20 8.83
C ASN A 123 -5.76 -14.67 9.28
N ASN A 124 -6.85 -15.28 9.74
CA ASN A 124 -6.89 -16.62 10.30
C ASN A 124 -6.03 -16.84 11.57
N VAL A 125 -5.59 -15.75 12.19
CA VAL A 125 -4.84 -15.80 13.44
C VAL A 125 -5.70 -15.22 14.55
N LYS A 126 -5.76 -15.90 15.69
CA LYS A 126 -6.43 -15.39 16.88
C LYS A 126 -5.62 -14.24 17.45
N ALA A 127 -6.13 -13.05 17.28
CA ALA A 127 -5.49 -11.84 17.76
C ALA A 127 -6.25 -11.20 18.92
N MET A 128 -7.58 -11.41 18.99
CA MET A 128 -8.44 -10.81 19.99
C MET A 128 -9.52 -11.78 20.45
N TYR A 129 -10.15 -11.44 21.57
CA TYR A 129 -11.28 -12.16 22.14
C TYR A 129 -12.37 -11.20 22.58
N LEU A 130 -13.62 -11.54 22.27
CA LEU A 130 -14.79 -10.98 22.93
C LEU A 130 -15.07 -11.81 24.18
N ILE A 131 -15.13 -11.17 25.33
CA ILE A 131 -15.39 -11.79 26.62
C ILE A 131 -16.61 -11.13 27.24
N VAL A 132 -17.58 -11.91 27.60
CA VAL A 132 -18.80 -11.45 28.26
C VAL A 132 -18.86 -12.07 29.66
N LEU A 133 -19.04 -11.24 30.67
CA LEU A 133 -19.06 -11.61 32.11
C LEU A 133 -20.48 -11.49 32.67
N SER A 134 -20.97 -12.53 33.34
CA SER A 134 -22.32 -12.52 33.89
C SER A 134 -22.41 -13.27 35.23
N ASN A 135 -23.42 -12.92 36.02
CA ASN A 135 -23.81 -13.64 37.21
C ASN A 135 -24.99 -14.59 36.96
N ASP A 136 -25.58 -14.59 35.76
CA ASP A 136 -26.66 -15.48 35.38
C ASP A 136 -26.13 -16.80 34.78
N VAL A 137 -26.05 -17.84 35.64
CA VAL A 137 -25.59 -19.17 35.22
C VAL A 137 -26.57 -19.86 34.26
N GLN A 138 -27.84 -19.44 34.18
CA GLN A 138 -28.81 -20.01 33.24
C GLN A 138 -28.46 -19.72 31.78
N ALA A 139 -27.72 -18.65 31.52
CA ALA A 139 -27.17 -18.33 30.22
C ALA A 139 -26.30 -19.46 29.61
N VAL A 140 -25.73 -20.35 30.42
CA VAL A 140 -24.95 -21.51 29.96
C VAL A 140 -25.75 -22.43 29.05
N SER A 141 -27.05 -22.57 29.31
CA SER A 141 -27.94 -23.52 28.62
C SER A 141 -28.68 -22.87 27.43
N ASP A 142 -28.65 -21.53 27.28
CA ASP A 142 -29.39 -20.85 26.23
C ASP A 142 -28.56 -20.71 24.94
N ASN A 143 -28.97 -21.47 23.93
CA ASN A 143 -28.33 -21.45 22.63
C ASN A 143 -28.50 -20.10 21.88
N LYS A 144 -29.60 -19.37 22.15
CA LYS A 144 -29.81 -18.05 21.51
C LYS A 144 -28.82 -17.00 21.97
N ILE A 145 -28.44 -17.07 23.27
CA ILE A 145 -27.41 -16.19 23.83
C ILE A 145 -26.07 -16.49 23.19
N LYS A 146 -25.70 -17.76 23.03
CA LYS A 146 -24.46 -18.18 22.38
C LYS A 146 -24.40 -17.72 20.91
N GLU A 147 -25.50 -17.90 20.16
CA GLU A 147 -25.61 -17.42 18.79
C GLU A 147 -25.44 -15.91 18.72
N TYR A 148 -26.15 -15.16 19.57
CA TYR A 148 -26.05 -13.69 19.57
C TYR A 148 -24.64 -13.20 19.87
N ILE A 149 -23.95 -13.74 20.88
CA ILE A 149 -22.57 -13.35 21.20
C ILE A 149 -21.62 -13.77 20.07
N SER A 150 -21.86 -14.92 19.44
CA SER A 150 -21.06 -15.36 18.28
C SER A 150 -21.26 -14.44 17.08
N ASP A 151 -22.48 -13.98 16.82
CA ASP A 151 -22.79 -13.02 15.76
C ASP A 151 -22.08 -11.68 16.01
N MET A 152 -22.09 -11.20 17.26
CA MET A 152 -21.37 -9.97 17.64
C MET A 152 -19.85 -10.12 17.48
N ALA A 153 -19.29 -11.26 17.83
CA ALA A 153 -17.87 -11.53 17.56
C ALA A 153 -17.56 -11.61 16.07
N LEU A 154 -18.47 -12.14 15.24
CA LEU A 154 -18.32 -12.19 13.78
C LEU A 154 -18.34 -10.79 13.17
N VAL A 155 -19.18 -9.89 13.70
CA VAL A 155 -19.18 -8.47 13.28
C VAL A 155 -17.85 -7.82 13.60
N LEU A 156 -17.35 -7.99 14.82
CA LEU A 156 -16.01 -7.46 15.20
C LEU A 156 -14.90 -8.03 14.34
N HIS A 157 -14.99 -9.32 13.99
CA HIS A 157 -14.08 -9.96 13.04
C HIS A 157 -14.08 -9.26 11.68
N GLY A 158 -15.28 -9.04 11.11
CA GLY A 158 -15.41 -8.35 9.81
C GLY A 158 -14.82 -6.94 9.81
N ILE A 159 -15.07 -6.17 10.86
CA ILE A 159 -14.53 -4.82 11.03
C ILE A 159 -13.00 -4.85 11.17
N ALA A 160 -12.46 -5.73 12.02
CA ALA A 160 -11.03 -5.89 12.22
C ALA A 160 -10.31 -6.29 10.92
N GLN A 161 -10.87 -7.27 10.21
CA GLN A 161 -10.33 -7.76 8.93
C GLN A 161 -10.33 -6.65 7.87
N SER A 162 -11.43 -5.90 7.73
CA SER A 162 -11.53 -4.76 6.80
C SER A 162 -10.48 -3.69 7.10
N LYS A 163 -10.28 -3.35 8.37
CA LYS A 163 -9.25 -2.36 8.77
C LYS A 163 -7.83 -2.81 8.47
N VAL A 164 -7.50 -4.09 8.70
CA VAL A 164 -6.18 -4.64 8.38
C VAL A 164 -5.93 -4.60 6.88
N ILE A 165 -6.92 -4.98 6.06
CA ILE A 165 -6.83 -4.94 4.59
C ILE A 165 -6.63 -3.50 4.12
N ASN A 166 -7.44 -2.55 4.60
CA ASN A 166 -7.33 -1.14 4.22
C ASN A 166 -5.96 -0.55 4.61
N ASN A 167 -5.48 -0.81 5.83
CA ASN A 167 -4.17 -0.34 6.27
C ASN A 167 -3.03 -0.96 5.44
N SER A 168 -3.14 -2.24 5.08
CA SER A 168 -2.17 -2.91 4.21
C SER A 168 -2.15 -2.31 2.81
N LEU A 169 -3.33 -1.98 2.25
CA LEU A 169 -3.45 -1.31 0.95
C LEU A 169 -2.82 0.09 0.98
N ILE A 170 -3.14 0.90 1.99
CA ILE A 170 -2.56 2.24 2.16
C ILE A 170 -1.05 2.15 2.30
N SER A 171 -0.54 1.25 3.15
CA SER A 171 0.90 1.06 3.33
C SER A 171 1.59 0.59 2.05
N SER A 172 0.96 -0.30 1.29
CA SER A 172 1.49 -0.76 -0.01
C SER A 172 1.52 0.36 -1.04
N TYR A 173 0.47 1.20 -1.07
CA TYR A 173 0.42 2.38 -1.93
C TYR A 173 1.54 3.37 -1.59
N ASP A 174 1.74 3.69 -0.31
CA ASP A 174 2.80 4.59 0.15
C ASP A 174 4.21 4.08 -0.24
N VAL A 175 4.42 2.76 -0.13
CA VAL A 175 5.69 2.13 -0.53
C VAL A 175 5.88 2.22 -2.05
N LEU A 176 4.86 1.92 -2.84
CA LEU A 176 4.92 2.04 -4.30
C LEU A 176 5.18 3.48 -4.74
N GLN A 177 4.50 4.44 -4.15
CA GLN A 177 4.71 5.86 -4.43
C GLN A 177 6.16 6.26 -4.14
N LYS A 178 6.70 5.92 -2.97
CA LYS A 178 8.10 6.16 -2.62
C LYS A 178 9.09 5.50 -3.59
N ILE A 179 8.78 4.31 -4.09
CA ILE A 179 9.61 3.65 -5.11
C ILE A 179 9.59 4.49 -6.40
N LEU A 180 8.41 4.89 -6.87
CA LEU A 180 8.26 5.71 -8.08
C LEU A 180 8.97 7.07 -7.97
N ASP A 181 8.93 7.69 -6.80
CA ASP A 181 9.61 8.97 -6.53
C ASP A 181 11.14 8.83 -6.49
N ASN A 182 11.67 7.65 -6.12
CA ASN A 182 13.12 7.39 -6.02
C ASN A 182 13.76 6.79 -7.29
N ILE A 183 12.99 6.45 -8.32
CA ILE A 183 13.53 5.85 -9.57
C ILE A 183 14.43 6.82 -10.35
N GLY A 184 14.37 8.12 -10.05
CA GLY A 184 15.17 9.13 -10.76
C GLY A 184 14.69 9.41 -12.19
N SER A 185 13.43 9.11 -12.48
CA SER A 185 12.76 9.41 -13.75
C SER A 185 11.43 10.11 -13.50
N GLY A 186 11.07 11.05 -14.35
CA GLY A 186 9.73 11.63 -14.34
C GLY A 186 8.73 10.66 -14.93
N ILE A 187 7.60 10.47 -14.24
CA ILE A 187 6.52 9.59 -14.67
C ILE A 187 5.23 10.38 -14.66
N ILE A 188 4.52 10.40 -15.77
CA ILE A 188 3.17 10.96 -15.90
C ILE A 188 2.27 9.89 -16.51
N VAL A 189 1.07 9.73 -15.93
CA VAL A 189 -0.01 8.93 -16.49
C VAL A 189 -1.13 9.87 -16.90
N CYS A 190 -1.56 9.80 -18.13
CA CYS A 190 -2.65 10.62 -18.64
C CYS A 190 -3.70 9.78 -19.39
N SER A 191 -4.92 10.29 -19.40
CA SER A 191 -6.01 9.70 -20.19
C SER A 191 -5.65 9.74 -21.67
N ARG A 192 -5.80 8.62 -22.37
CA ARG A 192 -5.53 8.49 -23.79
C ARG A 192 -6.39 9.44 -24.64
N TYR A 193 -7.62 9.69 -24.24
CA TYR A 193 -8.60 10.42 -25.02
C TYR A 193 -8.63 11.93 -24.70
N SER A 194 -8.47 12.29 -23.43
CA SER A 194 -8.56 13.69 -22.99
C SER A 194 -7.22 14.34 -22.71
N GLY A 195 -6.13 13.56 -22.59
CA GLY A 195 -4.83 14.07 -22.18
C GLY A 195 -4.77 14.51 -20.70
N ASN A 196 -5.87 14.37 -19.94
CA ASN A 196 -5.88 14.75 -18.53
C ASN A 196 -4.90 13.90 -17.72
N ILE A 197 -4.09 14.55 -16.90
CA ILE A 197 -3.14 13.88 -16.00
C ILE A 197 -3.92 13.22 -14.88
N LEU A 198 -3.71 11.91 -14.71
CA LEU A 198 -4.31 11.08 -13.66
C LEU A 198 -3.32 10.83 -12.53
N PHE A 199 -2.02 10.77 -12.85
CA PHE A 199 -0.94 10.57 -11.89
C PHE A 199 0.33 11.26 -12.39
N GLU A 200 1.09 11.83 -11.48
CA GLU A 200 2.47 12.27 -11.68
C GLU A 200 3.30 11.94 -10.43
N ASN A 201 4.54 11.48 -10.62
CA ASN A 201 5.44 11.25 -9.50
C ASN A 201 6.13 12.58 -9.10
N GLU A 202 6.82 12.57 -7.95
CA GLU A 202 7.47 13.77 -7.39
C GLU A 202 8.46 14.40 -8.36
N MET A 203 9.19 13.60 -9.13
CA MET A 203 10.17 14.11 -10.12
C MET A 203 9.48 14.82 -11.29
N ALA A 204 8.38 14.30 -11.80
CA ALA A 204 7.60 14.97 -12.84
C ALA A 204 6.88 16.22 -12.30
N ALA A 205 6.46 16.21 -11.03
CA ALA A 205 5.77 17.33 -10.41
C ALA A 205 6.68 18.50 -10.06
N ASN A 206 7.91 18.25 -9.58
CA ASN A 206 8.78 19.24 -8.96
C ASN A 206 9.97 19.66 -9.83
N VAL A 207 10.38 18.84 -10.81
CA VAL A 207 11.51 19.17 -11.72
C VAL A 207 10.96 19.78 -13.00
N GLN A 208 11.10 21.09 -13.13
CA GLN A 208 10.54 21.88 -14.25
C GLN A 208 10.99 21.34 -15.62
N GLU A 209 12.26 21.03 -15.77
CA GLU A 209 12.85 20.57 -17.03
C GLU A 209 12.27 19.21 -17.48
N VAL A 210 11.98 18.34 -16.53
CA VAL A 210 11.33 17.04 -16.78
C VAL A 210 9.89 17.25 -17.20
N ARG A 211 9.16 18.08 -16.46
CA ARG A 211 7.76 18.41 -16.74
C ARG A 211 7.57 19.03 -18.11
N ASP A 212 8.39 20.03 -18.45
CA ASP A 212 8.31 20.72 -19.72
C ASP A 212 8.63 19.79 -20.89
N THR A 213 9.68 18.97 -20.75
CA THR A 213 10.04 17.97 -21.76
C THR A 213 8.92 16.95 -21.99
N ILE A 214 8.28 16.44 -20.92
CA ILE A 214 7.16 15.51 -21.06
C ILE A 214 5.95 16.18 -21.71
N ARG A 215 5.64 17.42 -21.31
CA ARG A 215 4.51 18.19 -21.88
C ARG A 215 4.70 18.44 -23.38
N GLU A 216 5.86 18.90 -23.81
CA GLU A 216 6.17 19.08 -25.24
C GLU A 216 6.00 17.76 -26.02
N CYS A 217 6.51 16.67 -25.48
CA CYS A 217 6.37 15.37 -26.13
C CYS A 217 4.92 14.88 -26.16
N LEU A 218 4.11 15.16 -25.14
CA LEU A 218 2.68 14.85 -25.13
C LEU A 218 1.92 15.69 -26.17
N GLU A 219 2.21 16.97 -26.27
CA GLU A 219 1.62 17.85 -27.29
C GLU A 219 1.93 17.33 -28.69
N ASP A 220 3.18 16.93 -28.97
CA ASP A 220 3.57 16.32 -30.23
C ASP A 220 2.78 15.04 -30.52
N VAL A 221 2.58 14.17 -29.53
CA VAL A 221 1.86 12.91 -29.67
C VAL A 221 0.38 13.11 -29.86
N PHE A 222 -0.27 14.03 -29.13
CA PHE A 222 -1.71 14.28 -29.25
C PHE A 222 -2.08 15.12 -30.49
N THR A 223 -1.15 15.90 -31.07
CA THR A 223 -1.37 16.66 -32.30
C THR A 223 -1.14 15.83 -33.56
N CYS A 224 -0.35 14.75 -33.49
CA CYS A 224 -0.13 13.84 -34.60
C CYS A 224 -1.28 12.82 -34.69
N GLU A 225 -1.88 12.63 -35.87
CA GLU A 225 -2.92 11.60 -36.11
C GLU A 225 -2.44 10.16 -35.85
N ASP A 226 -1.16 9.94 -35.63
CA ASP A 226 -0.49 8.64 -35.45
C ASP A 226 0.00 8.43 -33.99
N VAL A 227 -0.86 8.58 -32.98
CA VAL A 227 -0.55 8.25 -31.58
C VAL A 227 0.01 6.82 -31.45
N HIS A 228 -0.51 5.88 -32.26
CA HIS A 228 -0.07 4.49 -32.28
C HIS A 228 1.40 4.25 -32.66
N ARG A 229 2.03 5.17 -33.41
CA ARG A 229 3.44 5.04 -33.80
C ARG A 229 4.41 5.38 -32.68
N SER A 230 3.98 6.20 -31.75
CA SER A 230 4.80 6.65 -30.61
C SER A 230 4.80 5.66 -29.46
N ILE A 231 3.80 4.75 -29.43
CA ILE A 231 3.66 3.77 -28.34
C ILE A 231 4.70 2.65 -28.52
N GLY A 232 5.42 2.36 -27.43
CA GLY A 232 6.53 1.40 -27.43
C GLY A 232 7.84 1.92 -28.00
N ALA A 233 7.85 3.15 -28.57
CA ALA A 233 9.07 3.79 -29.02
C ALA A 233 9.72 4.61 -27.90
N SER A 234 11.05 4.70 -27.91
CA SER A 234 11.78 5.70 -27.13
C SER A 234 12.30 6.80 -28.04
N MET A 235 12.20 8.03 -27.60
CA MET A 235 12.76 9.18 -28.30
C MET A 235 13.72 9.95 -27.39
N GLU A 236 14.81 10.45 -27.97
CA GLU A 236 15.73 11.31 -27.26
C GLU A 236 15.36 12.77 -27.54
N ARG A 237 15.26 13.57 -26.49
CA ARG A 237 14.97 15.01 -26.57
C ARG A 237 16.07 15.79 -25.88
N TYR A 238 16.48 16.87 -26.53
CA TYR A 238 17.41 17.84 -25.98
C TYR A 238 16.63 19.08 -25.55
N ASN A 239 16.66 19.36 -24.26
CA ASN A 239 16.06 20.58 -23.70
C ASN A 239 17.07 21.70 -23.85
N THR A 240 16.73 22.69 -24.69
CA THR A 240 17.64 23.80 -25.05
C THR A 240 17.83 24.81 -23.92
N GLU A 241 16.87 24.93 -23.02
CA GLU A 241 16.94 25.88 -21.90
C GLU A 241 17.86 25.36 -20.80
N SER A 242 17.77 24.07 -20.45
CA SER A 242 18.58 23.47 -19.40
C SER A 242 19.88 22.83 -19.89
N GLY A 243 20.00 22.57 -21.21
CA GLY A 243 21.14 21.85 -21.78
C GLY A 243 21.15 20.35 -21.42
N LEU A 244 20.03 19.79 -21.02
CA LEU A 244 19.88 18.40 -20.61
C LEU A 244 19.32 17.53 -21.75
N TRP A 245 19.71 16.26 -21.74
CA TRP A 245 19.19 15.25 -22.65
C TRP A 245 18.25 14.31 -21.89
N PHE A 246 17.05 14.09 -22.44
CA PHE A 246 16.07 13.15 -21.88
C PHE A 246 15.77 12.03 -22.87
N GLU A 247 15.65 10.80 -22.35
CA GLU A 247 15.03 9.68 -23.05
C GLU A 247 13.56 9.60 -22.60
N VAL A 248 12.64 9.84 -23.54
CA VAL A 248 11.20 9.83 -23.28
C VAL A 248 10.61 8.57 -23.90
N ARG A 249 9.81 7.81 -23.12
CA ARG A 249 9.13 6.60 -23.57
C ARG A 249 7.63 6.69 -23.30
N PHE A 250 6.86 6.14 -24.22
CA PHE A 250 5.42 6.03 -24.11
C PHE A 250 5.01 4.56 -24.05
N SER A 251 4.11 4.25 -23.14
CA SER A 251 3.47 2.93 -23.03
C SER A 251 1.99 3.07 -22.75
N GLU A 252 1.19 2.10 -23.21
CA GLU A 252 -0.24 2.03 -22.91
C GLU A 252 -0.47 1.05 -21.78
N LEU A 253 -1.39 1.42 -20.89
CA LEU A 253 -1.88 0.57 -19.82
C LEU A 253 -3.40 0.72 -19.70
N GLU A 254 -4.03 -0.27 -19.10
CA GLU A 254 -5.40 -0.19 -18.63
C GLU A 254 -5.39 0.35 -17.19
N TRP A 255 -6.15 1.41 -16.95
CA TRP A 255 -6.28 2.03 -15.63
C TRP A 255 -7.23 1.23 -14.73
N ILE A 256 -7.29 1.58 -13.43
CA ILE A 256 -8.06 0.89 -12.40
C ILE A 256 -9.56 0.77 -12.74
N ASP A 257 -10.09 1.74 -13.50
CA ASP A 257 -11.48 1.80 -13.93
C ASP A 257 -11.73 1.16 -15.31
N GLY A 258 -10.71 0.52 -15.90
CA GLY A 258 -10.77 -0.06 -17.24
C GLY A 258 -10.56 0.93 -18.38
N SER A 259 -10.25 2.20 -18.09
CA SER A 259 -9.96 3.20 -19.13
C SER A 259 -8.52 3.01 -19.66
N GLU A 260 -8.33 3.33 -20.95
CA GLU A 260 -6.98 3.32 -21.57
C GLU A 260 -6.21 4.59 -21.18
N VAL A 261 -4.99 4.40 -20.70
CA VAL A 261 -4.08 5.48 -20.31
C VAL A 261 -2.74 5.36 -21.01
N ILE A 262 -2.08 6.51 -21.16
CA ILE A 262 -0.70 6.60 -21.65
C ILE A 262 0.19 6.89 -20.44
N VAL A 263 1.22 6.07 -20.27
CA VAL A 263 2.31 6.31 -19.33
C VAL A 263 3.47 6.88 -20.08
N VAL A 264 3.91 8.05 -19.65
CA VAL A 264 5.10 8.72 -20.19
C VAL A 264 6.19 8.70 -19.13
N THR A 265 7.37 8.24 -19.51
CA THR A 265 8.54 8.26 -18.64
C THR A 265 9.64 9.11 -19.28
N ALA A 266 10.29 9.98 -18.50
CA ALA A 266 11.42 10.78 -18.92
C ALA A 266 12.61 10.52 -18.01
N VAL A 267 13.73 10.10 -18.60
CA VAL A 267 14.97 9.79 -17.89
C VAL A 267 16.06 10.75 -18.36
N ASP A 268 16.78 11.39 -17.45
CA ASP A 268 17.95 12.20 -17.79
C ASP A 268 19.10 11.29 -18.26
N ILE A 269 19.46 11.44 -19.53
CA ILE A 269 20.57 10.72 -20.17
C ILE A 269 21.76 11.62 -20.45
N THR A 270 21.82 12.81 -19.88
CA THR A 270 22.87 13.80 -20.13
C THR A 270 24.27 13.24 -19.86
N GLN A 271 24.44 12.55 -18.73
CA GLN A 271 25.72 11.94 -18.39
C GLN A 271 26.09 10.81 -19.35
N LYS A 272 25.11 10.00 -19.78
CA LYS A 272 25.28 8.96 -20.81
C LYS A 272 25.77 9.58 -22.14
N LYS A 273 25.13 10.68 -22.56
CA LYS A 273 25.53 11.42 -23.79
C LYS A 273 26.93 12.02 -23.70
N LYS A 274 27.25 12.65 -22.56
CA LYS A 274 28.61 13.22 -22.34
C LYS A 274 29.68 12.12 -22.36
N ASN A 275 29.41 10.97 -21.73
CA ASN A 275 30.32 9.84 -21.74
C ASN A 275 30.48 9.26 -23.16
N GLN A 276 29.39 9.12 -23.92
CA GLN A 276 29.45 8.65 -25.31
C GLN A 276 30.28 9.60 -26.18
N GLN A 277 30.05 10.91 -26.10
CA GLN A 277 30.84 11.91 -26.79
C GLN A 277 32.33 11.84 -26.42
N LYS A 278 32.64 11.66 -25.15
CA LYS A 278 34.01 11.49 -24.66
C LYS A 278 34.67 10.24 -25.25
N ILE A 279 33.96 9.12 -25.27
CA ILE A 279 34.46 7.87 -25.88
C ILE A 279 34.67 8.06 -27.38
N GLU A 280 33.73 8.66 -28.09
CA GLU A 280 33.89 8.99 -29.53
C GLU A 280 35.06 9.91 -29.78
N TYR A 281 35.25 10.93 -28.96
CA TYR A 281 36.40 11.82 -29.05
C TYR A 281 37.71 11.03 -28.85
N GLN A 282 37.82 10.20 -27.81
CA GLN A 282 39.01 9.37 -27.54
C GLN A 282 39.27 8.35 -28.65
N ALA A 283 38.23 7.79 -29.26
CA ALA A 283 38.37 6.88 -30.39
C ALA A 283 38.88 7.51 -31.68
N HIS A 284 38.71 8.84 -31.83
CA HIS A 284 39.05 9.57 -33.06
C HIS A 284 40.22 10.53 -32.91
N ASN A 285 40.62 10.90 -31.69
CA ASN A 285 41.64 11.87 -31.43
C ASN A 285 42.84 11.26 -30.68
N ASP A 286 44.00 11.76 -30.91
CA ASP A 286 45.20 11.50 -30.13
C ASP A 286 45.12 12.25 -28.79
N PHE A 287 45.35 11.55 -27.67
CA PHE A 287 45.13 12.09 -26.34
C PHE A 287 46.11 13.19 -25.95
N LEU A 288 47.32 13.21 -26.57
CA LEU A 288 48.37 14.17 -26.26
C LEU A 288 48.22 15.48 -27.02
N THR A 289 47.91 15.36 -28.31
CA THR A 289 47.85 16.52 -29.21
C THR A 289 46.45 17.05 -29.45
N GLY A 290 45.41 16.26 -29.16
CA GLY A 290 44.01 16.58 -29.46
C GLY A 290 43.67 16.54 -30.94
N LEU A 291 44.59 16.22 -31.82
CA LEU A 291 44.38 16.08 -33.25
C LEU A 291 43.74 14.74 -33.58
N TYR A 292 43.23 14.57 -34.80
CA TYR A 292 42.73 13.27 -35.24
C TYR A 292 43.83 12.20 -35.19
N ASN A 293 43.50 11.04 -34.62
CA ASN A 293 44.41 9.93 -34.62
C ASN A 293 44.54 9.29 -36.02
N ARG A 294 45.52 8.41 -36.19
CA ARG A 294 45.78 7.72 -37.45
C ARG A 294 44.54 7.06 -38.05
N MET A 295 43.76 6.38 -37.26
CA MET A 295 42.55 5.67 -37.69
C MET A 295 41.53 6.64 -38.29
N LYS A 296 41.26 7.76 -37.61
CA LYS A 296 40.32 8.78 -38.09
C LYS A 296 40.82 9.46 -39.35
N CYS A 297 42.11 9.81 -39.44
CA CYS A 297 42.73 10.37 -40.64
C CYS A 297 42.60 9.44 -41.84
N GLU A 298 42.85 8.12 -41.69
CA GLU A 298 42.71 7.13 -42.78
C GLU A 298 41.26 7.03 -43.27
N VAL A 299 40.28 6.99 -42.35
CA VAL A 299 38.85 6.95 -42.73
C VAL A 299 38.42 8.19 -43.48
N ASP A 300 38.81 9.37 -43.01
CA ASP A 300 38.39 10.64 -43.62
C ASP A 300 39.10 10.87 -44.93
N LEU A 301 40.38 10.50 -45.03
CA LEU A 301 41.14 10.58 -46.29
C LEU A 301 40.47 9.69 -47.38
N ARG A 302 40.07 8.46 -47.08
CA ARG A 302 39.31 7.61 -48.00
C ARG A 302 38.00 8.24 -48.47
N LYS A 303 37.27 8.93 -47.56
CA LYS A 303 36.06 9.65 -47.95
C LYS A 303 36.33 10.80 -48.88
N VAL A 304 37.38 11.59 -48.58
CA VAL A 304 37.78 12.73 -49.43
C VAL A 304 38.20 12.25 -50.81
N ILE A 305 39.05 11.23 -50.91
CA ILE A 305 39.47 10.64 -52.20
C ILE A 305 38.25 10.23 -53.03
N ARG A 306 37.30 9.48 -52.45
CA ARG A 306 36.08 9.07 -53.18
C ARG A 306 35.22 10.25 -53.64
N ARG A 307 35.16 11.35 -52.87
CA ARG A 307 34.40 12.55 -53.24
C ARG A 307 35.08 13.32 -54.37
N THR A 308 36.40 13.47 -54.29
CA THR A 308 37.17 14.19 -55.31
C THR A 308 37.19 13.41 -56.64
N GLU A 309 37.30 12.07 -56.60
CA GLU A 309 37.17 11.23 -57.80
C GLU A 309 35.81 11.40 -58.48
N LYS A 310 34.73 11.36 -57.74
CA LYS A 310 33.39 11.55 -58.30
C LYS A 310 33.14 12.96 -58.83
N ALA A 311 33.80 13.97 -58.28
CA ALA A 311 33.66 15.36 -58.70
C ALA A 311 34.65 15.75 -59.79
N GLY A 312 35.56 14.85 -60.23
CA GLY A 312 36.62 15.15 -61.18
C GLY A 312 37.65 16.19 -60.68
N LEU A 313 37.74 16.32 -59.33
CA LEU A 313 38.65 17.31 -58.72
C LEU A 313 39.98 16.64 -58.35
N LYS A 314 41.03 17.47 -58.22
CA LYS A 314 42.34 17.03 -57.71
C LYS A 314 42.48 17.42 -56.25
N GLY A 315 43.12 16.59 -55.45
CA GLY A 315 43.49 16.86 -54.06
C GLY A 315 44.99 16.62 -53.85
N ALA A 316 45.53 17.11 -52.77
CA ALA A 316 46.89 16.81 -52.32
C ALA A 316 46.87 16.41 -50.82
N VAL A 317 47.77 15.50 -50.45
CA VAL A 317 48.01 15.10 -49.06
C VAL A 317 49.43 15.54 -48.71
N LEU A 318 49.57 16.26 -47.61
CA LEU A 318 50.86 16.72 -47.10
C LEU A 318 51.21 15.90 -45.85
N PHE A 319 52.35 15.24 -45.87
CA PHE A 319 52.95 14.61 -44.70
C PHE A 319 54.05 15.53 -44.17
N ILE A 320 54.00 15.82 -42.88
CA ILE A 320 54.97 16.65 -42.19
C ILE A 320 55.59 15.80 -41.09
N ASP A 321 56.92 15.70 -41.07
CA ASP A 321 57.68 15.06 -40.01
C ASP A 321 58.65 16.06 -39.40
N LEU A 322 58.94 15.90 -38.11
CA LEU A 322 59.91 16.76 -37.41
C LEU A 322 61.21 16.00 -37.25
N ASP A 323 62.26 16.49 -37.94
CA ASP A 323 63.58 15.94 -37.79
C ASP A 323 64.17 16.29 -36.41
N ASP A 324 64.93 15.40 -35.81
CA ASP A 324 65.65 15.59 -34.55
C ASP A 324 64.75 15.87 -33.29
N PHE A 325 63.60 15.26 -33.25
CA PHE A 325 62.71 15.37 -32.11
C PHE A 325 63.01 14.33 -31.03
#